data_927586876de9315b059dac5647d5083a
#
_entry.id   927586876de9315b059dac5647d5083a
#
_cell.length_a   1.000
_cell.length_b   1.000
_cell.length_c   1.000
_cell.angle_alpha   90.00
_cell.angle_beta   90.00
_cell.angle_gamma   90.00
#
_symmetry.space_group_name_H-M   'P 1'
#
loop_
_entity.id
_entity.type
_entity.pdbx_description
1 polymer ?
#
loop_
_entity_poly.entity_id
_entity_poly.type
_entity_poly.pdbx_seq_one_letter_code
_entity_poly.pdbx_strand_id
1 'polypeptide(L)'
;LILHTSGTTSRPKMVALTHQNIINSSLNISNVLNLKKTDKNIILMPSFHIHGIIASILAPLYSGGSVVALPKFNVLTFYSFLEKYKPTWFTAVPTMLQSILDRSKNNKKIIKNSKLRFIRSSSASLPSNVFKSLESTFKVPVIESYGMTEAAHQMTSNLLPPKKRKVNSVGKPIGLQVKIMDQSNKFLSYKKEGEVLIKGKNVLNGYLANPKANKESFFNGWFR
;
A
#
# COMPACT_ATOMS: atom_id res chain seq x y z
N LEU A 1 -12.59 13.06 -1.29
CA LEU A 1 -12.28 12.14 -2.38
C LEU A 1 -13.36 11.08 -2.48
N ILE A 2 -13.93 10.89 -3.67
CA ILE A 2 -14.88 9.81 -3.92
C ILE A 2 -14.26 8.84 -4.90
N LEU A 3 -14.26 7.55 -4.54
CA LEU A 3 -13.79 6.45 -5.39
C LEU A 3 -14.86 5.36 -5.46
N HIS A 4 -14.84 4.60 -6.54
CA HIS A 4 -15.67 3.41 -6.69
C HIS A 4 -14.84 2.17 -6.39
N THR A 5 -15.40 1.25 -5.61
CA THR A 5 -14.80 -0.08 -5.44
C THR A 5 -15.49 -1.07 -6.36
N SER A 6 -14.70 -1.93 -6.98
CA SER A 6 -15.21 -3.12 -7.65
C SER A 6 -15.63 -4.14 -6.59
N GLY A 7 -16.78 -3.92 -5.94
CA GLY A 7 -17.33 -4.91 -5.02
C GLY A 7 -17.54 -6.26 -5.73
N THR A 8 -17.42 -7.36 -5.00
CA THR A 8 -17.78 -8.71 -5.45
C THR A 8 -19.27 -8.85 -5.81
N THR A 9 -20.08 -7.81 -5.56
CA THR A 9 -21.51 -7.69 -5.87
C THR A 9 -21.71 -6.73 -7.04
N SER A 10 -22.70 -6.97 -7.85
CA SER A 10 -23.01 -6.40 -9.18
C SER A 10 -23.01 -4.87 -9.37
N ARG A 11 -22.86 -4.06 -8.32
CA ARG A 11 -22.79 -2.60 -8.40
C ARG A 11 -21.60 -2.04 -7.60
N PRO A 12 -20.74 -1.22 -8.22
CA PRO A 12 -19.64 -0.55 -7.50
C PRO A 12 -20.18 0.30 -6.34
N LYS A 13 -19.54 0.21 -5.17
CA LYS A 13 -19.88 1.04 -4.01
C LYS A 13 -19.10 2.34 -4.06
N MET A 14 -19.75 3.46 -3.76
CA MET A 14 -19.08 4.77 -3.66
C MET A 14 -18.47 4.95 -2.27
N VAL A 15 -17.17 5.03 -2.22
CA VAL A 15 -16.35 5.30 -1.01
C VAL A 15 -16.09 6.81 -0.95
N ALA A 16 -16.70 7.49 0.00
CA ALA A 16 -16.47 8.91 0.27
C ALA A 16 -15.45 9.05 1.41
N LEU A 17 -14.23 9.44 1.06
CA LEU A 17 -13.15 9.69 2.03
C LEU A 17 -13.06 11.17 2.37
N THR A 18 -13.08 11.47 3.65
CA THR A 18 -12.89 12.82 4.19
C THR A 18 -11.43 13.25 4.08
N HIS A 19 -11.13 14.54 4.21
CA HIS A 19 -9.76 15.02 4.33
C HIS A 19 -9.03 14.37 5.51
N GLN A 20 -9.73 14.16 6.63
CA GLN A 20 -9.16 13.48 7.80
C GLN A 20 -8.73 12.05 7.48
N ASN A 21 -9.56 11.27 6.76
CA ASN A 21 -9.17 9.92 6.34
C ASN A 21 -7.88 9.93 5.51
N ILE A 22 -7.82 10.82 4.53
CA ILE A 22 -6.70 10.96 3.59
C ILE A 22 -5.42 11.39 4.32
N ILE A 23 -5.50 12.43 5.14
CA ILE A 23 -4.35 12.96 5.88
C ILE A 23 -3.83 11.92 6.87
N ASN A 24 -4.69 11.24 7.63
CA ASN A 24 -4.25 10.21 8.57
C ASN A 24 -3.58 9.04 7.86
N SER A 25 -4.10 8.58 6.72
CA SER A 25 -3.46 7.50 5.96
C SER A 25 -2.11 7.92 5.39
N SER A 26 -2.01 9.14 4.84
CA SER A 26 -0.75 9.69 4.33
C SER A 26 0.31 9.82 5.43
N LEU A 27 -0.08 10.32 6.62
CA LEU A 27 0.77 10.40 7.81
C LEU A 27 1.24 9.02 8.27
N ASN A 28 0.33 8.05 8.35
CA ASN A 28 0.64 6.68 8.76
C ASN A 28 1.67 6.03 7.84
N ILE A 29 1.53 6.20 6.52
CA ILE A 29 2.46 5.69 5.51
C ILE A 29 3.81 6.41 5.63
N SER A 30 3.81 7.73 5.73
CA SER A 30 5.01 8.54 5.88
C SER A 30 5.82 8.10 7.11
N ASN A 31 5.16 7.94 8.25
CA ASN A 31 5.80 7.54 9.50
C ASN A 31 6.35 6.12 9.46
N VAL A 32 5.57 5.14 9.00
CA VAL A 32 6.01 3.73 8.99
C VAL A 32 7.17 3.49 8.03
N LEU A 33 7.22 4.22 6.92
CA LEU A 33 8.30 4.17 5.92
C LEU A 33 9.43 5.17 6.22
N ASN A 34 9.34 5.92 7.34
CA ASN A 34 10.31 6.94 7.69
C ASN A 34 10.67 7.82 6.49
N LEU A 35 9.63 8.34 5.83
CA LEU A 35 9.80 9.21 4.66
C LEU A 35 10.34 10.57 5.09
N LYS A 36 11.23 11.13 4.28
CA LYS A 36 11.93 12.39 4.53
C LYS A 36 11.78 13.33 3.35
N LYS A 37 12.03 14.62 3.57
CA LYS A 37 12.06 15.64 2.51
C LYS A 37 13.05 15.35 1.37
N THR A 38 14.06 14.52 1.63
CA THR A 38 15.02 14.07 0.61
C THR A 38 14.54 12.86 -0.19
N ASP A 39 13.42 12.25 0.21
CA ASP A 39 12.88 11.11 -0.52
C ASP A 39 12.18 11.52 -1.81
N LYS A 40 12.37 10.71 -2.82
CA LYS A 40 11.77 10.86 -4.13
C LYS A 40 11.07 9.56 -4.51
N ASN A 41 9.76 9.60 -4.69
CA ASN A 41 8.98 8.47 -5.19
C ASN A 41 8.82 8.57 -6.70
N ILE A 42 8.91 7.44 -7.41
CA ILE A 42 8.45 7.33 -8.79
C ILE A 42 7.07 6.68 -8.82
N ILE A 43 6.10 7.36 -9.45
CA ILE A 43 4.71 6.91 -9.48
C ILE A 43 4.56 5.81 -10.53
N LEU A 44 4.35 4.58 -10.09
CA LEU A 44 4.07 3.43 -10.95
C LEU A 44 2.58 3.07 -10.94
N MET A 45 1.91 3.35 -9.81
CA MET A 45 0.49 3.05 -9.63
C MET A 45 -0.41 4.09 -10.30
N PRO A 46 -1.54 3.68 -10.90
CA PRO A 46 -2.50 4.62 -11.47
C PRO A 46 -3.00 5.63 -10.44
N SER A 47 -3.02 6.93 -10.81
CA SER A 47 -3.43 8.03 -9.94
C SER A 47 -4.96 8.13 -9.73
N PHE A 48 -5.73 7.21 -10.28
CA PHE A 48 -7.17 7.05 -10.01
C PHE A 48 -7.48 5.88 -9.04
N HIS A 49 -6.48 5.15 -8.58
CA HIS A 49 -6.61 4.14 -7.53
C HIS A 49 -6.09 4.68 -6.19
N ILE A 50 -6.72 4.26 -5.10
CA ILE A 50 -6.36 4.70 -3.75
C ILE A 50 -4.87 4.46 -3.43
N HIS A 51 -4.27 3.38 -3.91
CA HIS A 51 -2.85 3.08 -3.77
C HIS A 51 -1.97 4.16 -4.45
N GLY A 52 -2.33 4.56 -5.67
CA GLY A 52 -1.63 5.62 -6.40
C GLY A 52 -1.79 6.97 -5.71
N ILE A 53 -3.02 7.34 -5.36
CA ILE A 53 -3.32 8.64 -4.74
C ILE A 53 -2.61 8.77 -3.38
N ILE A 54 -2.84 7.83 -2.47
CA ILE A 54 -2.36 7.99 -1.09
C ILE A 54 -0.89 7.61 -0.96
N ALA A 55 -0.50 6.39 -1.37
CA ALA A 55 0.84 5.93 -1.09
C ALA A 55 1.88 6.47 -2.09
N SER A 56 1.50 6.64 -3.37
CA SER A 56 2.48 7.09 -4.37
C SER A 56 2.58 8.62 -4.48
N ILE A 57 1.52 9.37 -4.11
CA ILE A 57 1.50 10.82 -4.28
C ILE A 57 1.45 11.54 -2.94
N LEU A 58 0.39 11.32 -2.15
CA LEU A 58 0.15 12.15 -0.96
C LEU A 58 1.10 11.85 0.19
N ALA A 59 1.44 10.59 0.46
CA ALA A 59 2.35 10.26 1.55
C ALA A 59 3.78 10.84 1.36
N PRO A 60 4.44 10.72 0.18
CA PRO A 60 5.72 11.38 -0.04
C PRO A 60 5.62 12.91 0.03
N LEU A 61 4.58 13.52 -0.53
CA LEU A 61 4.38 14.98 -0.45
C LEU A 61 4.12 15.44 0.99
N TYR A 62 3.35 14.68 1.76
CA TYR A 62 3.14 14.96 3.18
C TYR A 62 4.44 15.01 3.99
N SER A 63 5.43 14.19 3.64
CA SER A 63 6.76 14.18 4.28
C SER A 63 7.69 15.30 3.81
N GLY A 64 7.22 16.18 2.92
CA GLY A 64 8.02 17.20 2.25
C GLY A 64 8.93 16.66 1.14
N GLY A 65 8.78 15.38 0.78
CA GLY A 65 9.51 14.74 -0.31
C GLY A 65 8.97 15.12 -1.69
N SER A 66 9.41 14.43 -2.71
CA SER A 66 9.04 14.70 -4.11
C SER A 66 8.52 13.45 -4.82
N VAL A 67 7.78 13.68 -5.90
CA VAL A 67 7.24 12.61 -6.75
C VAL A 67 7.65 12.82 -8.21
N VAL A 68 7.90 11.72 -8.91
CA VAL A 68 8.12 11.71 -10.36
C VAL A 68 6.88 11.11 -10.99
N ALA A 69 6.08 11.96 -11.65
CA ALA A 69 4.90 11.54 -12.37
C ALA A 69 5.27 10.97 -13.75
N LEU A 70 4.81 9.77 -14.03
CA LEU A 70 4.93 9.12 -15.33
C LEU A 70 3.55 8.97 -15.96
N PRO A 71 3.44 8.97 -17.31
CA PRO A 71 2.14 8.83 -17.98
C PRO A 71 1.40 7.53 -17.58
N LYS A 72 2.13 6.42 -17.56
CA LYS A 72 1.68 5.11 -17.10
C LYS A 72 2.89 4.22 -16.81
N PHE A 73 2.67 3.17 -16.03
CA PHE A 73 3.69 2.15 -15.85
C PHE A 73 3.99 1.44 -17.17
N ASN A 74 5.28 1.39 -17.51
CA ASN A 74 5.81 0.60 -18.61
C ASN A 74 7.15 0.00 -18.18
N VAL A 75 7.20 -1.32 -18.12
CA VAL A 75 8.40 -2.05 -17.68
C VAL A 75 9.60 -1.84 -18.62
N LEU A 76 9.36 -1.53 -19.91
CA LEU A 76 10.44 -1.28 -20.87
C LEU A 76 11.22 0.00 -20.56
N THR A 77 10.54 1.01 -20.04
CA THR A 77 11.13 2.31 -19.71
C THR A 77 11.44 2.48 -18.22
N PHE A 78 11.03 1.52 -17.38
CA PHE A 78 11.22 1.63 -15.93
C PHE A 78 12.70 1.87 -15.56
N TYR A 79 13.63 1.10 -16.12
CA TYR A 79 15.04 1.19 -15.76
C TYR A 79 15.69 2.50 -16.25
N SER A 80 15.30 3.01 -17.41
CA SER A 80 15.78 4.32 -17.87
C SER A 80 15.27 5.44 -16.96
N PHE A 81 14.05 5.34 -16.45
CA PHE A 81 13.52 6.29 -15.47
C PHE A 81 14.18 6.16 -14.10
N LEU A 82 14.48 4.92 -13.66
CA LEU A 82 15.24 4.66 -12.43
C LEU A 82 16.63 5.33 -12.50
N GLU A 83 17.32 5.24 -13.63
CA GLU A 83 18.61 5.88 -13.87
C GLU A 83 18.50 7.42 -13.95
N LYS A 84 17.55 7.92 -14.73
CA LYS A 84 17.37 9.36 -14.98
C LYS A 84 16.95 10.11 -13.73
N TYR A 85 15.92 9.62 -13.03
CA TYR A 85 15.29 10.36 -11.93
C TYR A 85 15.85 10.00 -10.56
N LYS A 86 16.55 8.87 -10.43
CA LYS A 86 17.17 8.37 -9.19
C LYS A 86 16.21 8.40 -8.00
N PRO A 87 15.02 7.76 -8.11
CA PRO A 87 14.08 7.71 -6.98
C PRO A 87 14.73 6.97 -5.80
N THR A 88 14.29 7.33 -4.58
CA THR A 88 14.73 6.64 -3.36
C THR A 88 13.83 5.49 -2.97
N TRP A 89 12.64 5.41 -3.53
CA TRP A 89 11.72 4.32 -3.35
C TRP A 89 10.62 4.33 -4.41
N PHE A 90 9.87 3.26 -4.45
CA PHE A 90 8.62 3.15 -5.19
C PHE A 90 7.69 2.13 -4.56
N THR A 91 6.40 2.22 -4.90
CA THR A 91 5.38 1.26 -4.50
C THR A 91 4.65 0.73 -5.72
N ALA A 92 4.38 -0.59 -5.73
CA ALA A 92 3.74 -1.25 -6.85
C ALA A 92 2.95 -2.49 -6.40
N VAL A 93 2.15 -3.04 -7.31
CA VAL A 93 1.51 -4.34 -7.12
C VAL A 93 2.47 -5.49 -7.50
N PRO A 94 2.27 -6.71 -6.97
CA PRO A 94 3.18 -7.84 -7.22
C PRO A 94 3.46 -8.13 -8.69
N THR A 95 2.47 -8.01 -9.57
CA THR A 95 2.64 -8.23 -11.01
C THR A 95 3.60 -7.24 -11.67
N MET A 96 3.56 -5.96 -11.26
CA MET A 96 4.53 -4.95 -11.72
C MET A 96 5.92 -5.25 -11.17
N LEU A 97 6.03 -5.66 -9.90
CA LEU A 97 7.30 -6.03 -9.27
C LEU A 97 7.94 -7.24 -9.96
N GLN A 98 7.15 -8.25 -10.31
CA GLN A 98 7.60 -9.40 -11.08
C GLN A 98 8.14 -8.96 -12.45
N SER A 99 7.40 -8.15 -13.19
CA SER A 99 7.82 -7.65 -14.51
C SER A 99 9.12 -6.84 -14.44
N ILE A 100 9.30 -6.04 -13.37
CA ILE A 100 10.55 -5.33 -13.11
C ILE A 100 11.68 -6.32 -12.84
N LEU A 101 11.44 -7.34 -12.00
CA LEU A 101 12.42 -8.35 -11.64
C LEU A 101 12.89 -9.15 -12.87
N ASP A 102 11.97 -9.55 -13.75
CA ASP A 102 12.26 -10.33 -14.97
C ASP A 102 13.27 -9.63 -15.90
N ARG A 103 13.27 -8.30 -15.89
CA ARG A 103 14.19 -7.48 -16.70
C ARG A 103 15.47 -7.07 -15.97
N SER A 104 15.62 -7.44 -14.71
CA SER A 104 16.74 -7.02 -13.86
C SER A 104 18.10 -7.47 -14.38
N LYS A 105 18.16 -8.67 -14.99
CA LYS A 105 19.42 -9.26 -15.52
C LYS A 105 20.13 -8.35 -16.51
N ASN A 106 19.37 -7.65 -17.37
CA ASN A 106 19.91 -6.75 -18.41
C ASN A 106 20.18 -5.34 -17.87
N ASN A 107 19.83 -5.05 -16.61
CA ASN A 107 19.89 -3.71 -16.03
C ASN A 107 20.77 -3.64 -14.74
N LYS A 108 21.69 -4.59 -14.57
CA LYS A 108 22.52 -4.72 -13.35
C LYS A 108 23.28 -3.42 -13.00
N LYS A 109 23.83 -2.72 -14.00
CA LYS A 109 24.56 -1.46 -13.80
C LYS A 109 23.65 -0.37 -13.25
N ILE A 110 22.43 -0.23 -13.79
CA ILE A 110 21.44 0.74 -13.34
C ILE A 110 21.01 0.42 -11.90
N ILE A 111 20.72 -0.86 -11.60
CA ILE A 111 20.35 -1.31 -10.26
C ILE A 111 21.45 -0.99 -9.24
N LYS A 112 22.71 -1.33 -9.55
CA LYS A 112 23.88 -1.07 -8.68
C LYS A 112 24.04 0.43 -8.36
N ASN A 113 23.73 1.30 -9.32
CA ASN A 113 23.89 2.75 -9.19
C ASN A 113 22.60 3.44 -8.71
N SER A 114 21.51 2.68 -8.43
CA SER A 114 20.26 3.23 -7.97
C SER A 114 20.37 3.83 -6.57
N LYS A 115 19.47 4.78 -6.26
CA LYS A 115 19.39 5.43 -4.92
C LYS A 115 18.26 4.87 -4.07
N LEU A 116 17.75 3.68 -4.43
CA LEU A 116 16.66 3.05 -3.72
C LEU A 116 17.04 2.77 -2.26
N ARG A 117 16.15 3.12 -1.35
CA ARG A 117 16.21 2.79 0.09
C ARG A 117 15.38 1.56 0.42
N PHE A 118 14.26 1.39 -0.28
CA PHE A 118 13.36 0.24 -0.15
C PHE A 118 12.43 0.14 -1.37
N ILE A 119 11.75 -1.00 -1.49
CA ILE A 119 10.66 -1.25 -2.43
C ILE A 119 9.43 -1.61 -1.61
N ARG A 120 8.24 -1.07 -1.96
CA ARG A 120 6.99 -1.38 -1.28
C ARG A 120 6.06 -2.16 -2.20
N SER A 121 5.48 -3.25 -1.68
CA SER A 121 4.42 -4.03 -2.33
C SER A 121 3.10 -3.86 -1.59
N SER A 122 2.00 -3.71 -2.32
CA SER A 122 0.66 -3.66 -1.74
C SER A 122 -0.41 -4.08 -2.74
N SER A 123 -1.67 -4.15 -2.28
CA SER A 123 -2.90 -4.43 -3.03
C SER A 123 -3.10 -5.88 -3.47
N ALA A 124 -2.10 -6.73 -3.33
CA ALA A 124 -2.18 -8.17 -3.47
C ALA A 124 -1.04 -8.83 -2.67
N SER A 125 -1.18 -10.12 -2.39
CA SER A 125 -0.14 -10.90 -1.71
C SER A 125 1.11 -11.02 -2.59
N LEU A 126 2.27 -10.73 -2.01
CA LEU A 126 3.56 -10.85 -2.70
C LEU A 126 4.12 -12.27 -2.52
N PRO A 127 4.29 -13.06 -3.60
CA PRO A 127 4.91 -14.38 -3.49
C PRO A 127 6.29 -14.31 -2.83
N SER A 128 6.56 -15.25 -1.91
CA SER A 128 7.80 -15.23 -1.11
C SER A 128 9.09 -15.35 -1.94
N ASN A 129 9.05 -16.05 -3.06
CA ASN A 129 10.15 -16.12 -4.01
C ASN A 129 10.41 -14.77 -4.68
N VAL A 130 9.37 -14.04 -5.07
CA VAL A 130 9.48 -12.68 -5.65
C VAL A 130 10.03 -11.71 -4.60
N PHE A 131 9.51 -11.76 -3.37
CA PHE A 131 10.02 -10.96 -2.25
C PHE A 131 11.53 -11.14 -2.09
N LYS A 132 12.00 -12.39 -1.94
CA LYS A 132 13.44 -12.71 -1.76
C LYS A 132 14.28 -12.31 -2.97
N SER A 133 13.77 -12.53 -4.18
CA SER A 133 14.47 -12.17 -5.41
C SER A 133 14.61 -10.67 -5.58
N LEU A 134 13.60 -9.87 -5.21
CA LEU A 134 13.69 -8.41 -5.20
C LEU A 134 14.77 -7.91 -4.23
N GLU A 135 14.78 -8.43 -2.99
CA GLU A 135 15.80 -8.05 -1.99
C GLU A 135 17.21 -8.44 -2.44
N SER A 136 17.38 -9.65 -2.99
CA SER A 136 18.69 -10.12 -3.47
C SER A 136 19.17 -9.34 -4.69
N THR A 137 18.26 -8.90 -5.57
CA THR A 137 18.58 -8.18 -6.81
C THR A 137 18.87 -6.70 -6.55
N PHE A 138 17.98 -6.01 -5.84
CA PHE A 138 18.08 -4.57 -5.61
C PHE A 138 18.92 -4.21 -4.37
N LYS A 139 19.22 -5.18 -3.51
CA LYS A 139 19.99 -5.00 -2.25
C LYS A 139 19.35 -3.99 -1.30
N VAL A 140 18.01 -3.87 -1.34
CA VAL A 140 17.23 -3.01 -0.45
C VAL A 140 16.07 -3.80 0.16
N PRO A 141 15.55 -3.38 1.33
CA PRO A 141 14.41 -4.05 1.95
C PRO A 141 13.16 -3.96 1.08
N VAL A 142 12.39 -5.04 1.04
CA VAL A 142 11.04 -5.08 0.49
C VAL A 142 10.03 -4.98 1.63
N ILE A 143 9.07 -4.08 1.52
CA ILE A 143 8.03 -3.81 2.53
C ILE A 143 6.68 -4.22 1.95
N GLU A 144 6.10 -5.29 2.49
CA GLU A 144 4.75 -5.70 2.15
C GLU A 144 3.74 -5.03 3.07
N SER A 145 2.62 -4.59 2.52
CA SER A 145 1.54 -3.92 3.24
C SER A 145 0.17 -4.33 2.71
N TYR A 146 -0.84 -4.18 3.54
CA TYR A 146 -2.23 -4.47 3.20
C TYR A 146 -3.09 -3.24 3.41
N GLY A 147 -4.07 -3.08 2.53
CA GLY A 147 -5.00 -1.97 2.59
C GLY A 147 -6.14 -2.11 1.60
N MET A 148 -7.12 -1.24 1.74
CA MET A 148 -8.33 -1.18 0.92
C MET A 148 -8.76 0.28 0.75
N THR A 149 -9.65 0.53 -0.22
CA THR A 149 -10.15 1.88 -0.49
C THR A 149 -10.87 2.47 0.72
N GLU A 150 -11.63 1.65 1.43
CA GLU A 150 -12.41 2.00 2.62
C GLU A 150 -11.55 2.42 3.82
N ALA A 151 -10.26 2.07 3.83
CA ALA A 151 -9.29 2.50 4.82
C ALA A 151 -8.37 3.62 4.32
N ALA A 152 -8.76 4.35 3.29
CA ALA A 152 -7.90 5.32 2.61
C ALA A 152 -6.51 4.72 2.29
N HIS A 153 -6.48 3.50 1.83
CA HIS A 153 -5.38 2.63 1.46
C HIS A 153 -4.82 1.79 2.61
N GLN A 154 -3.92 2.32 3.47
CA GLN A 154 -3.10 1.46 4.34
C GLN A 154 -3.78 1.07 5.67
N MET A 155 -3.81 -0.23 5.95
CA MET A 155 -4.25 -0.82 7.22
C MET A 155 -3.07 -1.37 8.01
N THR A 156 -2.25 -2.19 7.38
CA THR A 156 -1.07 -2.81 7.99
C THR A 156 0.16 -2.62 7.13
N SER A 157 1.33 -2.75 7.72
CA SER A 157 2.61 -2.71 7.02
C SER A 157 3.69 -3.48 7.78
N ASN A 158 4.57 -4.15 7.04
CA ASN A 158 5.88 -4.48 7.54
C ASN A 158 6.67 -3.20 7.82
N LEU A 159 7.68 -3.30 8.67
CA LEU A 159 8.48 -2.16 9.12
C LEU A 159 9.82 -2.14 8.39
N LEU A 160 10.41 -0.95 8.24
CA LEU A 160 11.78 -0.82 7.75
C LEU A 160 12.81 -1.32 8.79
N PRO A 161 13.95 -1.89 8.35
CA PRO A 161 15.06 -2.18 9.24
C PRO A 161 15.48 -0.93 10.04
N PRO A 162 15.98 -1.10 11.27
CA PRO A 162 16.33 -2.36 11.94
C PRO A 162 15.14 -3.11 12.54
N LYS A 163 13.92 -2.62 12.40
CA LYS A 163 12.72 -3.28 12.92
C LYS A 163 12.44 -4.56 12.13
N LYS A 164 11.89 -5.57 12.82
CA LYS A 164 11.60 -6.88 12.22
C LYS A 164 10.48 -6.77 11.17
N ARG A 165 10.68 -7.39 10.02
CA ARG A 165 9.68 -7.67 9.01
C ARG A 165 9.63 -9.18 8.73
N LYS A 166 8.49 -9.66 8.26
CA LYS A 166 8.24 -11.09 8.06
C LYS A 166 7.72 -11.31 6.64
N VAL A 167 8.38 -12.19 5.91
CA VAL A 167 7.90 -12.69 4.60
C VAL A 167 6.58 -13.42 4.79
N ASN A 168 5.67 -13.36 3.83
CA ASN A 168 4.31 -13.91 3.90
C ASN A 168 3.48 -13.27 5.04
N SER A 169 3.73 -12.01 5.33
CA SER A 169 2.95 -11.27 6.31
C SER A 169 2.84 -9.81 5.88
N VAL A 170 1.65 -9.27 6.03
CA VAL A 170 1.37 -7.85 5.78
C VAL A 170 1.73 -6.94 6.96
N GLY A 171 2.42 -7.49 7.96
CA GLY A 171 2.96 -6.74 9.09
C GLY A 171 1.97 -6.46 10.21
N LYS A 172 2.07 -5.27 10.79
CA LYS A 172 1.30 -4.82 11.95
C LYS A 172 0.30 -3.73 11.56
N PRO A 173 -0.80 -3.55 12.33
CA PRO A 173 -1.68 -2.38 12.19
C PRO A 173 -0.89 -1.07 12.32
N ILE A 174 -1.20 -0.10 11.46
CA ILE A 174 -0.51 1.20 11.43
C ILE A 174 -1.54 2.33 11.48
N GLY A 175 -1.65 2.99 12.62
CA GLY A 175 -2.51 4.15 12.84
C GLY A 175 -4.01 3.82 12.92
N LEU A 176 -4.36 2.54 12.94
CA LEU A 176 -5.70 2.02 13.16
C LEU A 176 -5.66 0.75 14.00
N GLN A 177 -6.82 0.30 14.46
CA GLN A 177 -6.99 -0.96 15.15
C GLN A 177 -7.46 -2.03 14.17
N VAL A 178 -6.97 -3.27 14.36
CA VAL A 178 -7.41 -4.46 13.62
C VAL A 178 -7.84 -5.51 14.61
N LYS A 179 -8.97 -6.15 14.34
CA LYS A 179 -9.46 -7.34 15.04
C LYS A 179 -9.81 -8.43 14.04
N ILE A 180 -9.80 -9.65 14.51
CA ILE A 180 -10.25 -10.81 13.74
C ILE A 180 -11.53 -11.32 14.38
N MET A 181 -12.53 -11.69 13.59
CA MET A 181 -13.84 -12.10 14.05
C MET A 181 -14.24 -13.42 13.37
N ASP A 182 -14.86 -14.33 14.12
CA ASP A 182 -15.41 -15.56 13.57
C ASP A 182 -16.82 -15.37 12.96
N GLN A 183 -17.35 -16.44 12.39
CA GLN A 183 -18.70 -16.45 11.80
C GLN A 183 -19.83 -16.24 12.82
N SER A 184 -19.54 -16.44 14.11
CA SER A 184 -20.48 -16.19 15.22
C SER A 184 -20.39 -14.77 15.78
N ASN A 185 -19.70 -13.87 15.09
CA ASN A 185 -19.42 -12.49 15.50
C ASN A 185 -18.64 -12.34 16.82
N LYS A 186 -17.83 -13.34 17.18
CA LYS A 186 -16.93 -13.26 18.33
C LYS A 186 -15.52 -12.84 17.90
N PHE A 187 -14.92 -11.92 18.63
CA PHE A 187 -13.52 -11.55 18.40
C PHE A 187 -12.60 -12.70 18.76
N LEU A 188 -11.68 -13.02 17.85
CA LEU A 188 -10.73 -14.09 18.00
C LEU A 188 -9.41 -13.62 18.62
N SER A 189 -8.79 -14.53 19.37
CA SER A 189 -7.46 -14.34 19.90
C SER A 189 -6.38 -14.59 18.84
N TYR A 190 -5.12 -14.36 19.21
CA TYR A 190 -3.93 -14.56 18.39
C TYR A 190 -3.88 -15.97 17.74
N LYS A 191 -3.39 -16.06 16.50
CA LYS A 191 -3.25 -17.28 15.69
C LYS A 191 -4.57 -17.94 15.26
N LYS A 192 -5.67 -17.21 15.24
CA LYS A 192 -6.94 -17.67 14.69
C LYS A 192 -7.21 -16.97 13.36
N GLU A 193 -7.89 -17.66 12.46
CA GLU A 193 -8.32 -17.14 11.17
C GLU A 193 -9.77 -16.67 11.24
N GLY A 194 -10.09 -15.59 10.55
CA GLY A 194 -11.42 -15.01 10.51
C GLY A 194 -11.49 -13.75 9.69
N GLU A 195 -12.61 -13.08 9.73
CA GLU A 195 -12.85 -11.80 9.05
C GLU A 195 -12.05 -10.68 9.71
N VAL A 196 -11.46 -9.84 8.89
CA VAL A 196 -10.67 -8.68 9.35
C VAL A 196 -11.58 -7.48 9.58
N LEU A 197 -11.62 -7.00 10.81
CA LEU A 197 -12.33 -5.77 11.18
C LEU A 197 -11.33 -4.66 11.50
N ILE A 198 -11.67 -3.45 11.07
CA ILE A 198 -10.84 -2.26 11.26
C ILE A 198 -11.58 -1.12 11.90
N LYS A 199 -10.85 -0.30 12.68
CA LYS A 199 -11.36 0.93 13.27
C LYS A 199 -10.25 1.96 13.38
N GLY A 200 -10.45 3.15 12.83
CA GLY A 200 -9.44 4.22 12.88
C GLY A 200 -9.83 5.46 12.11
N LYS A 201 -9.03 6.52 12.28
CA LYS A 201 -9.28 7.83 11.66
C LYS A 201 -9.15 7.84 10.14
N ASN A 202 -8.49 6.83 9.56
CA ASN A 202 -8.35 6.64 8.12
C ASN A 202 -9.44 5.75 7.52
N VAL A 203 -10.34 5.18 8.32
CA VAL A 203 -11.45 4.34 7.86
C VAL A 203 -12.64 5.24 7.49
N LEU A 204 -13.35 4.89 6.41
CA LEU A 204 -14.56 5.61 5.97
C LEU A 204 -15.65 5.58 7.04
N ASN A 205 -16.54 6.56 6.99
CA ASN A 205 -17.72 6.60 7.87
C ASN A 205 -18.95 5.86 7.30
N GLY A 206 -18.84 5.41 6.04
CA GLY A 206 -19.89 4.71 5.32
C GLY A 206 -19.81 4.92 3.81
N TYR A 207 -20.43 4.03 3.05
CA TYR A 207 -20.62 4.16 1.61
C TYR A 207 -21.68 5.24 1.32
N LEU A 208 -21.42 6.06 0.33
CA LEU A 208 -22.35 7.12 -0.09
C LEU A 208 -23.60 6.52 -0.74
N ALA A 209 -24.77 7.00 -0.32
CA ALA A 209 -26.08 6.58 -0.85
C ALA A 209 -26.31 5.05 -0.87
N ASN A 210 -25.75 4.32 0.10
CA ASN A 210 -25.92 2.87 0.19
C ASN A 210 -26.18 2.40 1.64
N PRO A 211 -27.37 2.67 2.20
CA PRO A 211 -27.72 2.33 3.58
C PRO A 211 -27.67 0.82 3.84
N LYS A 212 -28.01 -0.01 2.85
CA LYS A 212 -27.97 -1.47 2.97
C LYS A 212 -26.52 -1.94 3.18
N ALA A 213 -25.59 -1.52 2.31
CA ALA A 213 -24.18 -1.88 2.45
C ALA A 213 -23.59 -1.35 3.78
N ASN A 214 -24.02 -0.16 4.21
CA ASN A 214 -23.57 0.41 5.49
C ASN A 214 -24.03 -0.46 6.69
N LYS A 215 -25.28 -0.93 6.69
CA LYS A 215 -25.79 -1.83 7.74
C LYS A 215 -25.00 -3.15 7.79
N GLU A 216 -24.62 -3.69 6.63
CA GLU A 216 -23.90 -4.96 6.52
C GLU A 216 -22.39 -4.83 6.83
N SER A 217 -21.79 -3.67 6.53
CA SER A 217 -20.34 -3.46 6.62
C SER A 217 -19.86 -2.93 7.97
N PHE A 218 -20.76 -2.63 8.91
CA PHE A 218 -20.37 -2.16 10.24
C PHE A 218 -20.88 -3.08 11.34
N PHE A 219 -20.00 -3.39 12.27
CA PHE A 219 -20.31 -4.17 13.46
C PHE A 219 -19.73 -3.51 14.70
N ASN A 220 -20.61 -3.02 15.61
CA ASN A 220 -20.22 -2.36 16.87
C ASN A 220 -19.16 -1.25 16.68
N GLY A 221 -19.31 -0.45 15.62
CA GLY A 221 -18.38 0.63 15.29
C GLY A 221 -17.05 0.18 14.64
N TRP A 222 -16.96 -1.06 14.21
CA TRP A 222 -15.89 -1.61 13.38
C TRP A 222 -16.37 -1.77 11.95
N PHE A 223 -15.53 -1.44 10.99
CA PHE A 223 -15.75 -1.76 9.58
C PHE A 223 -15.21 -3.16 9.29
N ARG A 224 -16.01 -3.95 8.55
CA ARG A 224 -15.74 -5.35 8.21
C ARG A 224 -15.59 -5.57 6.70
#